data_1f961873398725d60bf7e30506d229e1
#
_entry.id   1f961873398725d60bf7e30506d229e1
#
_cell.length_a   1.000
_cell.length_b   1.000
_cell.length_c   1.000
_cell.angle_alpha   90.00
_cell.angle_beta   90.00
_cell.angle_gamma   90.00
#
_symmetry.space_group_name_H-M   'P 1'
#
loop_
_entity.id
_entity.type
_entity.pdbx_description
1 polymer ?
#
loop_
_entity_poly.entity_id
_entity_poly.type
_entity_poly.pdbx_seq_one_letter_code
_entity_poly.pdbx_strand_id
1 'polypeptide(L)'
;FTIRGERSLKASNAPLILVDGIDYGTTLDINPSDIESIEVLKDASSTAIYGTRGANGIIIVTTKKGKAGKSKVSLNAFASINMISSYPSIMNGAEYAQLKREAYRDQTTNEYLPDEQVFTVAQELEYVREGVSTDYRDLMMSNGFNQNYELSITGGTEKTQHSISLGYRGENGLFKNDNYKRLNARVALDHKLLENLKIGTNITYTYKDQNTRRDPLNMCNKIVPLSKPYDENGEVVRFPAPGYNSQTNPLVDDVDGAVKDNTKATRFFGSLYANWNITKDLLFRTTLGVDVRNKRRGYYCSANSLDGEGKDSKSLKEHTIESGITWENVLTYSKILGEHDFQIMGGTSTIYKSKEYTLASGKGQTYGGNIYHNLASNTKEVMIDSYLNEEKLASFFGRVNYKFMDRYILTASLRADGSSLLADGHKWGYFPSVAVAWRMNEESFLKGFDELSNLKLRLSWGESGQSAIDT
;
A
#
# COMPACT_ATOMS: atom_id res chain seq x y z
N PHE A 1 -1.13 -5.57 -6.46
CA PHE A 1 -1.96 -6.57 -7.17
C PHE A 1 -2.38 -6.02 -8.53
N THR A 2 -2.64 -6.91 -9.50
CA THR A 2 -3.06 -6.59 -10.87
C THR A 2 -4.43 -7.22 -11.15
N ILE A 3 -5.26 -6.57 -12.01
CA ILE A 3 -6.58 -7.10 -12.38
C ILE A 3 -6.54 -7.80 -13.74
N ARG A 4 -5.74 -7.31 -14.69
CA ARG A 4 -5.66 -7.79 -16.09
C ARG A 4 -4.27 -8.25 -16.51
N GLY A 5 -3.38 -8.51 -15.55
CA GLY A 5 -1.98 -8.79 -15.81
C GLY A 5 -1.17 -7.52 -16.15
N GLU A 6 0.11 -7.70 -16.46
CA GLU A 6 1.00 -6.61 -16.84
C GLU A 6 0.80 -6.24 -18.31
N ARG A 7 0.59 -4.95 -18.58
CA ARG A 7 0.33 -4.40 -19.93
C ARG A 7 1.43 -3.47 -20.41
N SER A 8 2.19 -2.89 -19.49
CA SER A 8 3.25 -1.95 -19.78
C SER A 8 4.52 -2.34 -19.06
N LEU A 9 5.65 -2.21 -19.75
CA LEU A 9 6.99 -2.40 -19.19
C LEU A 9 7.50 -1.16 -18.45
N LYS A 10 6.97 0.03 -18.75
CA LYS A 10 7.46 1.32 -18.21
C LYS A 10 6.41 2.10 -17.43
N ALA A 11 5.12 1.80 -17.60
CA ALA A 11 4.05 2.49 -16.89
C ALA A 11 3.46 1.60 -15.79
N SER A 12 2.86 2.22 -14.78
CA SER A 12 2.20 1.50 -13.68
C SER A 12 1.12 0.54 -14.18
N ASN A 13 1.16 -0.70 -13.73
CA ASN A 13 0.13 -1.72 -13.99
C ASN A 13 -0.92 -1.81 -12.86
N ALA A 14 -0.83 -0.93 -11.86
CA ALA A 14 -1.77 -0.91 -10.75
C ALA A 14 -3.16 -0.42 -11.17
N PRO A 15 -4.24 -1.02 -10.65
CA PRO A 15 -5.60 -0.54 -10.90
C PRO A 15 -5.84 0.81 -10.22
N LEU A 16 -6.77 1.59 -10.77
CA LEU A 16 -7.28 2.79 -10.12
C LEU A 16 -8.13 2.41 -8.92
N ILE A 17 -7.84 2.95 -7.74
CA ILE A 17 -8.69 2.79 -6.56
C ILE A 17 -9.49 4.08 -6.37
N LEU A 18 -10.80 3.95 -6.35
CA LEU A 18 -11.72 5.04 -6.03
C LEU A 18 -12.36 4.78 -4.67
N VAL A 19 -12.31 5.77 -3.79
CA VAL A 19 -13.01 5.72 -2.50
C VAL A 19 -14.11 6.78 -2.52
N ASP A 20 -15.36 6.35 -2.43
CA ASP A 20 -16.54 7.19 -2.56
C ASP A 20 -16.53 8.08 -3.82
N GLY A 21 -15.93 7.59 -4.91
CA GLY A 21 -15.81 8.26 -6.19
C GLY A 21 -14.53 9.10 -6.37
N ILE A 22 -13.72 9.31 -5.33
CA ILE A 22 -12.49 10.10 -5.39
C ILE A 22 -11.28 9.20 -5.58
N ASP A 23 -10.33 9.62 -6.40
CA ASP A 23 -9.06 8.92 -6.62
C ASP A 23 -8.28 8.76 -5.31
N TYR A 24 -8.03 7.51 -4.94
CA TYR A 24 -7.33 7.16 -3.69
C TYR A 24 -5.86 6.76 -3.93
N GLY A 25 -5.43 6.69 -5.17
CA GLY A 25 -4.10 6.20 -5.57
C GLY A 25 -4.05 4.68 -5.67
N THR A 26 -2.89 4.08 -5.40
CA THR A 26 -2.62 2.66 -5.66
C THR A 26 -2.62 1.77 -4.41
N THR A 27 -2.63 2.36 -3.21
CA THR A 27 -2.57 1.64 -1.93
C THR A 27 -3.80 1.92 -1.10
N LEU A 28 -4.56 0.88 -0.79
CA LEU A 28 -5.74 0.97 0.08
C LEU A 28 -5.32 0.83 1.54
N ASP A 29 -5.37 1.93 2.29
CA ASP A 29 -5.01 2.00 3.70
C ASP A 29 -6.18 2.42 4.62
N ILE A 30 -7.41 2.28 4.12
CA ILE A 30 -8.64 2.47 4.89
C ILE A 30 -8.79 1.32 5.88
N ASN A 31 -9.40 1.60 7.01
CA ASN A 31 -9.76 0.55 7.96
C ASN A 31 -10.82 -0.37 7.33
N PRO A 32 -10.60 -1.70 7.27
CA PRO A 32 -11.56 -2.63 6.67
C PRO A 32 -12.97 -2.53 7.22
N SER A 33 -13.13 -2.21 8.49
CA SER A 33 -14.45 -2.07 9.10
C SER A 33 -15.20 -0.79 8.72
N ASP A 34 -14.51 0.21 8.13
CA ASP A 34 -15.14 1.38 7.52
C ASP A 34 -15.66 1.10 6.10
N ILE A 35 -15.35 -0.05 5.52
CA ILE A 35 -15.75 -0.42 4.16
C ILE A 35 -17.14 -1.07 4.20
N GLU A 36 -18.04 -0.61 3.32
CA GLU A 36 -19.36 -1.22 3.09
C GLU A 36 -19.31 -2.21 1.93
N SER A 37 -18.68 -1.82 0.79
CA SER A 37 -18.51 -2.71 -0.36
C SER A 37 -17.23 -2.42 -1.13
N ILE A 38 -16.74 -3.43 -1.83
CA ILE A 38 -15.66 -3.33 -2.82
C ILE A 38 -16.15 -3.93 -4.11
N GLU A 39 -16.12 -3.14 -5.19
CA GLU A 39 -16.49 -3.54 -6.52
C GLU A 39 -15.30 -3.47 -7.46
N VAL A 40 -15.13 -4.46 -8.33
CA VAL A 40 -14.01 -4.51 -9.29
C VAL A 40 -14.55 -4.42 -10.70
N LEU A 41 -14.22 -3.32 -11.40
CA LEU A 41 -14.56 -3.12 -12.80
C LEU A 41 -13.40 -3.61 -13.67
N LYS A 42 -13.68 -4.65 -14.45
CA LYS A 42 -12.68 -5.27 -15.34
C LYS A 42 -13.08 -5.28 -16.82
N ASP A 43 -14.32 -4.89 -17.17
CA ASP A 43 -14.77 -4.83 -18.56
C ASP A 43 -14.43 -3.49 -19.22
N ALA A 44 -14.11 -3.48 -20.50
CA ALA A 44 -13.82 -2.26 -21.25
C ALA A 44 -14.98 -1.25 -21.19
N SER A 45 -16.22 -1.71 -21.34
CA SER A 45 -17.40 -0.84 -21.30
C SER A 45 -17.68 -0.26 -19.90
N SER A 46 -17.33 -0.96 -18.82
CA SER A 46 -17.49 -0.45 -17.47
C SER A 46 -16.37 0.52 -17.08
N THR A 47 -15.15 0.33 -17.62
CA THR A 47 -13.98 1.17 -17.32
C THR A 47 -13.84 2.37 -18.26
N ALA A 48 -14.46 2.36 -19.45
CA ALA A 48 -14.35 3.45 -20.43
C ALA A 48 -14.81 4.82 -19.89
N ILE A 49 -15.77 4.86 -18.96
CA ILE A 49 -16.21 6.12 -18.33
C ILE A 49 -15.13 6.77 -17.48
N TYR A 50 -14.05 6.04 -17.16
CA TYR A 50 -12.88 6.54 -16.43
C TYR A 50 -11.71 6.87 -17.36
N GLY A 51 -11.87 6.68 -18.69
CA GLY A 51 -10.99 7.12 -19.77
C GLY A 51 -9.55 6.66 -19.60
N THR A 52 -8.61 7.63 -19.57
CA THR A 52 -7.17 7.38 -19.42
C THR A 52 -6.78 6.66 -18.14
N ARG A 53 -7.62 6.66 -17.13
CA ARG A 53 -7.35 6.01 -15.82
C ARG A 53 -7.91 4.59 -15.72
N GLY A 54 -8.71 4.15 -16.73
CA GLY A 54 -9.44 2.87 -16.66
C GLY A 54 -8.71 1.65 -17.23
N ALA A 55 -7.52 1.81 -17.83
CA ALA A 55 -6.86 0.75 -18.60
C ALA A 55 -6.51 -0.50 -17.75
N ASN A 56 -6.07 -0.34 -16.53
CA ASN A 56 -5.62 -1.43 -15.65
C ASN A 56 -6.75 -2.03 -14.79
N GLY A 57 -8.00 -1.60 -15.03
CA GLY A 57 -9.16 -1.93 -14.20
C GLY A 57 -9.32 -0.94 -13.04
N ILE A 58 -10.46 -1.03 -12.37
CA ILE A 58 -10.85 -0.07 -11.32
C ILE A 58 -11.39 -0.84 -10.13
N ILE A 59 -11.00 -0.41 -8.94
CA ILE A 59 -11.54 -0.87 -7.67
C ILE A 59 -12.33 0.29 -7.07
N ILE A 60 -13.62 0.08 -6.90
CA ILE A 60 -14.51 1.05 -6.25
C ILE A 60 -14.72 0.59 -4.82
N VAL A 61 -14.34 1.41 -3.87
CA VAL A 61 -14.56 1.21 -2.44
C VAL A 61 -15.64 2.17 -1.99
N THR A 62 -16.72 1.62 -1.48
CA THR A 62 -17.79 2.40 -0.83
C THR A 62 -17.60 2.30 0.67
N THR A 63 -17.56 3.45 1.36
CA THR A 63 -17.41 3.47 2.80
C THR A 63 -18.77 3.50 3.50
N LYS A 64 -18.80 3.00 4.74
CA LYS A 64 -20.00 2.98 5.57
C LYS A 64 -20.53 4.39 5.82
N LYS A 65 -21.84 4.56 5.69
CA LYS A 65 -22.57 5.80 5.98
C LYS A 65 -23.47 5.63 7.20
N GLY A 66 -23.91 6.73 7.77
CA GLY A 66 -24.96 6.72 8.77
C GLY A 66 -26.27 6.20 8.19
N LYS A 67 -27.11 5.67 9.05
CA LYS A 67 -28.50 5.26 8.73
C LYS A 67 -29.44 5.94 9.71
N ALA A 68 -30.65 6.29 9.24
CA ALA A 68 -31.69 6.80 10.14
C ALA A 68 -32.04 5.76 11.20
N GLY A 69 -32.18 6.18 12.44
CA GLY A 69 -32.48 5.33 13.58
C GLY A 69 -31.65 5.66 14.81
N LYS A 70 -31.78 4.83 15.85
CA LYS A 70 -31.00 4.98 17.09
C LYS A 70 -29.50 4.85 16.81
N SER A 71 -28.69 5.67 17.47
CA SER A 71 -27.24 5.57 17.38
C SER A 71 -26.75 4.23 17.91
N LYS A 72 -25.93 3.55 17.11
CA LYS A 72 -25.27 2.28 17.47
C LYS A 72 -23.80 2.55 17.70
N VAL A 73 -23.31 2.18 18.88
CA VAL A 73 -21.89 2.17 19.21
C VAL A 73 -21.38 0.74 19.00
N SER A 74 -20.26 0.60 18.32
CA SER A 74 -19.59 -0.68 18.08
C SER A 74 -18.12 -0.57 18.43
N LEU A 75 -17.62 -1.52 19.21
CA LEU A 75 -16.21 -1.66 19.55
C LEU A 75 -15.72 -3.00 18.99
N ASN A 76 -14.71 -2.98 18.13
CA ASN A 76 -13.99 -4.15 17.66
C ASN A 76 -12.58 -4.10 18.23
N ALA A 77 -12.15 -5.17 18.87
CA ALA A 77 -10.81 -5.30 19.40
C ALA A 77 -10.29 -6.72 19.11
N PHE A 78 -9.09 -6.83 18.60
CA PHE A 78 -8.41 -8.10 18.49
C PHE A 78 -6.91 -7.95 18.71
N ALA A 79 -6.28 -9.04 19.16
CA ALA A 79 -4.84 -9.16 19.25
C ALA A 79 -4.41 -10.48 18.61
N SER A 80 -3.21 -10.51 18.05
CA SER A 80 -2.61 -11.72 17.49
C SER A 80 -1.11 -11.77 17.76
N ILE A 81 -0.59 -12.99 17.85
CA ILE A 81 0.83 -13.26 17.94
C ILE A 81 1.28 -13.87 16.62
N ASN A 82 2.27 -13.26 15.99
CA ASN A 82 2.92 -13.78 14.81
C ASN A 82 4.13 -14.60 15.25
N MET A 83 4.15 -15.86 14.87
CA MET A 83 5.25 -16.77 15.16
C MET A 83 5.78 -17.35 13.85
N ILE A 84 7.08 -17.65 13.82
CA ILE A 84 7.65 -18.38 12.70
C ILE A 84 7.24 -19.84 12.83
N SER A 85 6.58 -20.37 11.81
CA SER A 85 6.13 -21.76 11.80
C SER A 85 7.25 -22.74 11.54
N SER A 86 8.17 -22.41 10.63
CA SER A 86 9.38 -23.18 10.32
C SER A 86 10.32 -22.36 9.44
N TYR A 87 11.59 -22.70 9.50
CA TYR A 87 12.61 -22.29 8.53
C TYR A 87 13.56 -23.46 8.23
N PRO A 88 14.28 -23.46 7.10
CA PRO A 88 15.22 -24.52 6.77
C PRO A 88 16.24 -24.73 7.87
N SER A 89 16.56 -25.98 8.19
CA SER A 89 17.63 -26.28 9.11
C SER A 89 18.98 -25.81 8.55
N ILE A 90 19.83 -25.29 9.43
CA ILE A 90 21.24 -24.99 9.13
C ILE A 90 22.11 -25.90 9.99
N MET A 91 23.37 -26.06 9.59
CA MET A 91 24.33 -26.82 10.37
C MET A 91 24.58 -26.20 11.71
N ASN A 92 24.60 -26.98 12.76
CA ASN A 92 25.13 -26.59 14.05
C ASN A 92 26.67 -26.63 14.05
N GLY A 93 27.31 -26.22 15.17
CA GLY A 93 28.75 -26.15 15.28
C GLY A 93 29.44 -27.50 15.06
N ALA A 94 28.88 -28.59 15.59
CA ALA A 94 29.43 -29.94 15.43
C ALA A 94 29.33 -30.46 14.00
N GLU A 95 28.17 -30.24 13.35
CA GLU A 95 27.96 -30.61 11.94
C GLU A 95 28.89 -29.85 11.01
N TYR A 96 29.07 -28.54 11.27
CA TYR A 96 30.00 -27.71 10.51
C TYR A 96 31.46 -28.16 10.70
N ALA A 97 31.86 -28.46 11.95
CA ALA A 97 33.18 -28.98 12.23
C ALA A 97 33.41 -30.32 11.49
N GLN A 98 32.39 -31.20 11.46
CA GLN A 98 32.49 -32.48 10.74
C GLN A 98 32.57 -32.25 9.21
N LEU A 99 31.77 -31.35 8.65
CA LEU A 99 31.85 -30.96 7.25
C LEU A 99 33.27 -30.51 6.86
N LYS A 100 33.90 -29.71 7.74
CA LYS A 100 35.24 -29.19 7.53
C LYS A 100 36.27 -30.31 7.60
N ARG A 101 36.15 -31.26 8.53
CA ARG A 101 37.00 -32.47 8.58
C ARG A 101 36.86 -33.33 7.30
N GLU A 102 35.62 -33.49 6.79
CA GLU A 102 35.39 -34.20 5.52
C GLU A 102 36.05 -33.49 4.33
N ALA A 103 36.00 -32.16 4.28
CA ALA A 103 36.59 -31.37 3.19
C ALA A 103 38.11 -31.39 3.18
N TYR A 104 38.76 -31.65 4.34
CA TYR A 104 40.20 -31.66 4.51
C TYR A 104 40.74 -33.08 4.80
N ARG A 105 40.12 -34.16 4.25
CA ARG A 105 40.70 -35.50 4.29
C ARG A 105 42.01 -35.55 3.53
N ASP A 106 42.92 -36.41 3.96
CA ASP A 106 44.13 -36.74 3.19
C ASP A 106 43.74 -37.28 1.81
N GLN A 107 44.23 -36.66 0.77
CA GLN A 107 43.84 -37.01 -0.61
C GLN A 107 44.41 -38.36 -1.07
N THR A 108 45.44 -38.86 -0.38
CA THR A 108 46.13 -40.13 -0.71
C THR A 108 45.56 -41.31 0.07
N THR A 109 45.39 -41.13 1.40
CA THR A 109 44.94 -42.20 2.30
C THR A 109 43.45 -42.17 2.57
N ASN A 110 42.77 -41.06 2.23
CA ASN A 110 41.37 -40.76 2.55
C ASN A 110 41.05 -40.79 4.06
N GLU A 111 42.06 -40.63 4.90
CA GLU A 111 41.92 -40.54 6.35
C GLU A 111 41.64 -39.12 6.82
N TYR A 112 41.07 -38.99 8.02
CA TYR A 112 40.88 -37.67 8.65
C TYR A 112 42.24 -37.12 9.11
N LEU A 113 42.49 -35.85 8.80
CA LEU A 113 43.62 -35.15 9.36
C LEU A 113 43.35 -34.77 10.84
N PRO A 114 44.40 -34.61 11.67
CA PRO A 114 44.23 -34.05 13.01
C PRO A 114 43.57 -32.68 12.99
N ASP A 115 42.78 -32.35 14.02
CA ASP A 115 42.04 -31.11 14.09
C ASP A 115 42.96 -29.86 14.02
N GLU A 116 44.19 -29.92 14.48
CA GLU A 116 45.20 -28.87 14.38
C GLU A 116 45.61 -28.56 12.93
N GLN A 117 45.43 -29.51 12.01
CA GLN A 117 45.68 -29.32 10.57
C GLN A 117 44.40 -28.87 9.82
N VAL A 118 43.21 -29.23 10.30
CA VAL A 118 41.92 -28.86 9.73
C VAL A 118 41.52 -27.43 10.15
N PHE A 119 41.69 -27.11 11.42
CA PHE A 119 41.35 -25.81 12.02
C PHE A 119 42.63 -25.01 12.29
N THR A 120 43.15 -24.38 11.24
CA THR A 120 44.43 -23.66 11.28
C THR A 120 44.39 -22.34 12.06
N VAL A 121 43.20 -21.80 12.32
CA VAL A 121 43.00 -20.65 13.19
C VAL A 121 42.85 -21.13 14.63
N ALA A 122 43.77 -20.76 15.50
CA ALA A 122 43.81 -21.21 16.91
C ALA A 122 42.49 -21.05 17.66
N GLN A 123 41.84 -19.90 17.49
CA GLN A 123 40.56 -19.61 18.11
C GLN A 123 39.42 -20.48 17.54
N GLU A 124 39.44 -20.85 16.23
CA GLU A 124 38.46 -21.76 15.65
C GLU A 124 38.62 -23.17 16.25
N LEU A 125 39.86 -23.63 16.41
CA LEU A 125 40.16 -24.91 17.06
C LEU A 125 39.68 -24.92 18.53
N GLU A 126 39.86 -23.82 19.25
CA GLU A 126 39.34 -23.65 20.60
C GLU A 126 37.80 -23.74 20.63
N TYR A 127 37.09 -23.08 19.70
CA TYR A 127 35.64 -23.15 19.60
C TYR A 127 35.14 -24.57 19.28
N VAL A 128 35.86 -25.33 18.46
CA VAL A 128 35.55 -26.74 18.24
C VAL A 128 35.67 -27.55 19.51
N ARG A 129 36.76 -27.35 20.29
CA ARG A 129 37.01 -28.06 21.56
C ARG A 129 35.99 -27.68 22.66
N GLU A 130 35.55 -26.44 22.68
CA GLU A 130 34.49 -25.94 23.58
C GLU A 130 33.09 -26.38 23.15
N GLY A 131 32.89 -26.87 21.91
CA GLY A 131 31.58 -27.21 21.38
C GLY A 131 30.71 -26.01 21.09
N VAL A 132 31.31 -24.87 20.70
CA VAL A 132 30.59 -23.65 20.36
C VAL A 132 29.63 -23.91 19.20
N SER A 133 28.41 -23.46 19.36
CA SER A 133 27.36 -23.52 18.32
C SER A 133 26.39 -22.38 18.48
N THR A 134 26.33 -21.47 17.51
CA THR A 134 25.47 -20.30 17.55
C THR A 134 24.53 -20.31 16.36
N ASP A 135 23.21 -20.29 16.62
CA ASP A 135 22.19 -19.98 15.63
C ASP A 135 21.77 -18.49 15.75
N TYR A 136 22.20 -17.69 14.79
CA TYR A 136 21.92 -16.26 14.78
C TYR A 136 20.44 -15.94 14.55
N ARG A 137 19.66 -16.87 13.99
CA ARG A 137 18.21 -16.69 13.80
C ARG A 137 17.50 -16.65 15.14
N ASP A 138 17.86 -17.53 16.06
CA ASP A 138 17.28 -17.59 17.42
C ASP A 138 17.62 -16.32 18.23
N LEU A 139 18.79 -15.74 17.97
CA LEU A 139 19.19 -14.47 18.64
C LEU A 139 18.49 -13.25 18.07
N MET A 140 18.13 -13.27 16.79
CA MET A 140 17.62 -12.11 16.06
C MET A 140 16.10 -12.04 16.04
N MET A 141 15.42 -13.19 16.18
CA MET A 141 13.98 -13.29 15.98
C MET A 141 13.24 -13.40 17.30
N SER A 142 12.07 -12.77 17.34
CA SER A 142 11.12 -12.85 18.43
C SER A 142 9.70 -12.95 17.91
N ASN A 143 8.77 -13.35 18.75
CA ASN A 143 7.36 -13.35 18.35
C ASN A 143 6.87 -11.91 18.18
N GLY A 144 6.20 -11.65 17.06
CA GLY A 144 5.54 -10.39 16.79
C GLY A 144 4.20 -10.31 17.53
N PHE A 145 3.82 -9.13 17.98
CA PHE A 145 2.54 -8.88 18.62
C PHE A 145 1.76 -7.80 17.86
N ASN A 146 0.56 -8.13 17.44
CA ASN A 146 -0.34 -7.21 16.74
C ASN A 146 -1.57 -6.94 17.59
N GLN A 147 -2.03 -5.70 17.56
CA GLN A 147 -3.25 -5.25 18.21
C GLN A 147 -4.01 -4.28 17.34
N ASN A 148 -5.32 -4.39 17.36
CA ASN A 148 -6.22 -3.50 16.64
C ASN A 148 -7.43 -3.17 17.52
N TYR A 149 -7.71 -1.89 17.63
CA TYR A 149 -8.87 -1.36 18.36
C TYR A 149 -9.62 -0.41 17.45
N GLU A 150 -10.92 -0.54 17.43
CA GLU A 150 -11.78 0.31 16.63
C GLU A 150 -13.09 0.58 17.33
N LEU A 151 -13.37 1.86 17.50
CA LEU A 151 -14.62 2.39 18.01
C LEU A 151 -15.37 3.07 16.87
N SER A 152 -16.63 2.71 16.66
CA SER A 152 -17.49 3.39 15.68
C SER A 152 -18.86 3.73 16.27
N ILE A 153 -19.38 4.87 15.82
CA ILE A 153 -20.71 5.38 16.16
C ILE A 153 -21.44 5.67 14.86
N THR A 154 -22.55 4.98 14.64
CA THR A 154 -23.40 5.17 13.45
C THR A 154 -24.82 5.42 13.85
N GLY A 155 -25.49 6.37 13.21
CA GLY A 155 -26.87 6.68 13.53
C GLY A 155 -27.39 7.91 12.81
N GLY A 156 -28.49 8.45 13.29
CA GLY A 156 -29.03 9.71 12.80
C GLY A 156 -30.55 9.73 12.71
N THR A 157 -31.05 10.82 12.16
CA THR A 157 -32.46 11.03 11.85
C THR A 157 -32.66 10.91 10.32
N GLU A 158 -33.89 11.06 9.84
CA GLU A 158 -34.17 11.18 8.39
C GLU A 158 -33.48 12.37 7.74
N LYS A 159 -33.25 13.46 8.51
CA LYS A 159 -32.58 14.66 8.02
C LYS A 159 -31.07 14.59 8.11
N THR A 160 -30.51 14.01 9.18
CA THR A 160 -29.07 14.02 9.43
C THR A 160 -28.61 12.62 9.82
N GLN A 161 -27.68 12.07 9.08
CA GLN A 161 -27.10 10.75 9.30
C GLN A 161 -25.59 10.89 9.47
N HIS A 162 -25.02 10.15 10.41
CA HIS A 162 -23.59 10.22 10.71
C HIS A 162 -22.97 8.84 10.92
N SER A 163 -21.71 8.74 10.55
CA SER A 163 -20.83 7.61 10.87
C SER A 163 -19.49 8.18 11.29
N ILE A 164 -19.06 7.91 12.51
CA ILE A 164 -17.80 8.36 13.09
C ILE A 164 -17.04 7.12 13.52
N SER A 165 -15.77 7.02 13.16
CA SER A 165 -14.90 5.93 13.62
C SER A 165 -13.53 6.43 14.06
N LEU A 166 -12.97 5.75 15.06
CA LEU A 166 -11.61 5.92 15.56
C LEU A 166 -10.94 4.55 15.59
N GLY A 167 -9.76 4.42 15.02
CA GLY A 167 -9.03 3.17 14.95
C GLY A 167 -7.58 3.34 15.37
N TYR A 168 -7.06 2.35 16.09
CA TYR A 168 -5.64 2.19 16.39
C TYR A 168 -5.20 0.80 15.97
N ARG A 169 -4.08 0.71 15.25
CA ARG A 169 -3.38 -0.52 14.90
C ARG A 169 -1.93 -0.42 15.30
N GLY A 170 -1.45 -1.39 16.08
CA GLY A 170 -0.06 -1.55 16.46
C GLY A 170 0.43 -2.93 16.02
N GLU A 171 1.62 -2.98 15.42
CA GLU A 171 2.27 -4.20 14.97
C GLU A 171 3.72 -4.18 15.40
N ASN A 172 4.18 -5.25 16.01
CA ASN A 172 5.59 -5.52 16.19
C ASN A 172 5.98 -6.66 15.24
N GLY A 173 7.03 -6.44 14.46
CA GLY A 173 7.60 -7.45 13.58
C GLY A 173 8.33 -8.55 14.36
N LEU A 174 8.96 -9.44 13.61
CA LEU A 174 9.73 -10.55 14.18
C LEU A 174 11.14 -10.14 14.61
N PHE A 175 11.59 -8.96 14.21
CA PHE A 175 12.91 -8.42 14.53
C PHE A 175 12.82 -7.22 15.45
N LYS A 176 13.85 -7.01 16.27
CA LYS A 176 14.00 -5.79 17.09
C LYS A 176 13.96 -4.55 16.17
N ASN A 177 13.30 -3.48 16.62
CA ASN A 177 13.16 -2.22 15.90
C ASN A 177 12.33 -2.28 14.59
N ASP A 178 11.58 -3.37 14.34
CA ASP A 178 10.59 -3.45 13.28
C ASP A 178 9.20 -3.32 13.87
N ASN A 179 8.58 -2.15 13.73
CA ASN A 179 7.25 -1.89 14.28
C ASN A 179 6.48 -0.85 13.48
N TYR A 180 5.17 -0.95 13.57
CA TYR A 180 4.22 -0.10 12.87
C TYR A 180 3.09 0.33 13.80
N LYS A 181 2.75 1.62 13.76
CA LYS A 181 1.59 2.18 14.47
C LYS A 181 0.77 3.03 13.51
N ARG A 182 -0.55 2.86 13.56
CA ARG A 182 -1.49 3.64 12.77
C ARG A 182 -2.66 4.11 13.62
N LEU A 183 -2.97 5.39 13.51
CA LEU A 183 -4.19 6.00 14.03
C LEU A 183 -5.05 6.44 12.85
N ASN A 184 -6.33 6.14 12.88
CA ASN A 184 -7.32 6.56 11.91
C ASN A 184 -8.47 7.27 12.63
N ALA A 185 -8.92 8.37 12.07
CA ALA A 185 -10.17 9.02 12.46
C ALA A 185 -10.99 9.28 11.20
N ARG A 186 -12.26 8.90 11.20
CA ARG A 186 -13.15 9.10 10.08
C ARG A 186 -14.48 9.71 10.53
N VAL A 187 -14.99 10.64 9.73
CA VAL A 187 -16.31 11.27 9.89
C VAL A 187 -17.01 11.25 8.54
N ALA A 188 -18.17 10.63 8.48
CA ALA A 188 -19.11 10.75 7.36
C ALA A 188 -20.40 11.36 7.88
N LEU A 189 -20.86 12.42 7.21
CA LEU A 189 -22.07 13.14 7.54
C LEU A 189 -22.90 13.36 6.28
N ASP A 190 -24.16 13.00 6.33
CA ASP A 190 -25.17 13.29 5.33
C ASP A 190 -26.26 14.17 5.95
N HIS A 191 -26.60 15.28 5.30
CA HIS A 191 -27.65 16.19 5.77
C HIS A 191 -28.59 16.58 4.63
N LYS A 192 -29.89 16.40 4.85
CA LYS A 192 -30.95 16.85 3.96
C LYS A 192 -31.26 18.32 4.27
N LEU A 193 -30.59 19.22 3.51
CA LEU A 193 -30.68 20.64 3.72
C LEU A 193 -32.09 21.19 3.31
N LEU A 194 -32.58 20.69 2.16
CA LEU A 194 -33.93 20.93 1.64
C LEU A 194 -34.53 19.59 1.22
N GLU A 195 -35.86 19.55 0.95
CA GLU A 195 -36.50 18.31 0.51
C GLU A 195 -35.86 17.73 -0.75
N ASN A 196 -35.32 18.59 -1.62
CA ASN A 196 -34.68 18.22 -2.86
C ASN A 196 -33.16 18.44 -2.88
N LEU A 197 -32.53 18.84 -1.76
CA LEU A 197 -31.09 19.10 -1.66
C LEU A 197 -30.48 18.35 -0.47
N LYS A 198 -29.60 17.39 -0.78
CA LYS A 198 -28.79 16.67 0.19
C LYS A 198 -27.31 17.07 0.04
N ILE A 199 -26.67 17.44 1.13
CA ILE A 199 -25.23 17.68 1.22
C ILE A 199 -24.60 16.61 2.09
N GLY A 200 -23.33 16.31 1.84
CA GLY A 200 -22.63 15.36 2.68
C GLY A 200 -21.12 15.51 2.59
N THR A 201 -20.45 14.92 3.55
CA THR A 201 -18.99 14.87 3.62
C THR A 201 -18.53 13.50 4.10
N ASN A 202 -17.36 13.10 3.63
CA ASN A 202 -16.61 11.97 4.15
C ASN A 202 -15.15 12.38 4.29
N ILE A 203 -14.65 12.39 5.52
CA ILE A 203 -13.30 12.84 5.85
C ILE A 203 -12.61 11.74 6.63
N THR A 204 -11.40 11.38 6.21
CA THR A 204 -10.53 10.44 6.91
C THR A 204 -9.18 11.10 7.17
N TYR A 205 -8.71 11.03 8.40
CA TYR A 205 -7.36 11.38 8.77
C TYR A 205 -6.61 10.14 9.23
N THR A 206 -5.41 9.95 8.70
CA THR A 206 -4.55 8.82 9.06
C THR A 206 -3.18 9.34 9.48
N TYR A 207 -2.68 8.86 10.62
CA TYR A 207 -1.30 9.03 11.06
C TYR A 207 -0.62 7.67 11.13
N LYS A 208 0.59 7.57 10.56
CA LYS A 208 1.43 6.35 10.57
C LYS A 208 2.80 6.68 11.17
N ASP A 209 3.31 5.77 11.98
CA ASP A 209 4.69 5.79 12.49
C ASP A 209 5.26 4.39 12.36
N GLN A 210 6.29 4.25 11.54
CA GLN A 210 6.90 2.97 11.19
C GLN A 210 8.39 3.04 11.40
N ASN A 211 8.92 2.11 12.19
CA ASN A 211 10.33 1.79 12.17
C ASN A 211 10.52 0.53 11.32
N THR A 212 11.49 0.58 10.43
CA THR A 212 11.81 -0.52 9.52
C THR A 212 13.20 -1.05 9.87
N ARG A 213 13.35 -2.35 9.88
CA ARG A 213 14.62 -3.02 9.97
C ARG A 213 14.95 -3.75 8.68
N ARG A 214 16.21 -3.73 8.28
CA ARG A 214 16.71 -4.58 7.19
C ARG A 214 16.57 -6.06 7.62
N ASP A 215 16.11 -6.92 6.71
CA ASP A 215 16.02 -8.36 6.94
C ASP A 215 17.42 -8.95 7.17
N PRO A 216 17.72 -9.51 8.37
CA PRO A 216 19.00 -10.09 8.70
C PRO A 216 19.15 -11.57 8.32
N LEU A 217 18.07 -12.26 7.89
CA LEU A 217 18.06 -13.73 7.70
C LEU A 217 19.12 -14.24 6.73
N ASN A 218 19.34 -13.50 5.64
CA ASN A 218 20.39 -13.87 4.67
C ASN A 218 21.79 -13.89 5.31
N MET A 219 22.03 -12.98 6.27
CA MET A 219 23.31 -12.94 7.00
C MET A 219 23.37 -14.00 8.07
N CYS A 220 22.30 -14.20 8.82
CA CYS A 220 22.20 -15.27 9.82
C CYS A 220 22.49 -16.63 9.24
N ASN A 221 22.02 -16.90 8.03
CA ASN A 221 22.24 -18.18 7.33
C ASN A 221 23.65 -18.35 6.75
N LYS A 222 24.45 -17.28 6.69
CA LYS A 222 25.81 -17.33 6.12
C LYS A 222 26.92 -17.35 7.15
N ILE A 223 26.64 -16.97 8.39
CA ILE A 223 27.64 -16.96 9.45
C ILE A 223 27.94 -18.38 9.88
N VAL A 224 29.22 -18.68 10.00
CA VAL A 224 29.69 -19.97 10.51
C VAL A 224 29.19 -20.16 11.94
N PRO A 225 28.57 -21.31 12.26
CA PRO A 225 28.02 -21.56 13.60
C PRO A 225 29.13 -21.70 14.69
N LEU A 226 30.38 -21.97 14.32
CA LEU A 226 31.52 -21.88 15.22
C LEU A 226 31.92 -20.42 15.45
N SER A 227 31.08 -19.68 16.12
CA SER A 227 31.27 -18.23 16.34
C SER A 227 30.63 -17.78 17.65
N LYS A 228 31.23 -16.79 18.31
CA LYS A 228 30.69 -16.15 19.54
C LYS A 228 30.22 -14.74 19.20
N PRO A 229 28.91 -14.43 19.32
CA PRO A 229 28.35 -13.14 18.92
C PRO A 229 28.75 -12.00 19.83
N TYR A 230 29.17 -12.28 21.08
CA TYR A 230 29.54 -11.32 22.10
C TYR A 230 30.96 -11.60 22.62
N ASP A 231 31.64 -10.55 23.04
CA ASP A 231 32.92 -10.68 23.77
C ASP A 231 32.71 -10.98 25.25
N GLU A 232 33.80 -11.02 26.02
CA GLU A 232 33.79 -11.27 27.47
C GLU A 232 33.06 -10.20 28.27
N ASN A 233 32.92 -8.99 27.74
CA ASN A 233 32.20 -7.88 28.36
C ASN A 233 30.72 -7.84 27.97
N GLY A 234 30.26 -8.75 27.08
CA GLY A 234 28.91 -8.79 26.54
C GLY A 234 28.69 -7.82 25.39
N GLU A 235 29.76 -7.23 24.84
CA GLU A 235 29.66 -6.34 23.66
C GLU A 235 29.59 -7.15 22.39
N VAL A 236 28.82 -6.65 21.38
CA VAL A 236 28.63 -7.33 20.10
C VAL A 236 29.91 -7.32 19.28
N VAL A 237 30.44 -8.50 18.98
CA VAL A 237 31.61 -8.67 18.13
C VAL A 237 31.23 -8.55 16.65
N ARG A 238 31.89 -7.64 15.93
CA ARG A 238 31.57 -7.39 14.51
C ARG A 238 31.84 -8.60 13.61
N PHE A 239 32.97 -9.29 13.80
CA PHE A 239 33.37 -10.48 13.06
C PHE A 239 33.48 -11.68 14.05
N PRO A 240 32.36 -12.37 14.32
CA PRO A 240 32.28 -13.34 15.41
C PRO A 240 32.88 -14.71 15.08
N ALA A 241 33.08 -15.00 13.78
CA ALA A 241 33.63 -16.25 13.31
C ALA A 241 35.15 -16.13 13.09
N PRO A 242 36.00 -16.88 13.81
CA PRO A 242 37.44 -16.81 13.68
C PRO A 242 37.92 -17.09 12.26
N GLY A 243 38.75 -16.21 11.70
CA GLY A 243 39.26 -16.30 10.35
C GLY A 243 38.32 -15.85 9.23
N TYR A 244 37.08 -15.43 9.55
CA TYR A 244 36.06 -15.01 8.57
C TYR A 244 35.71 -13.52 8.69
N ASN A 245 36.64 -12.62 8.35
CA ASN A 245 36.46 -11.17 8.46
C ASN A 245 35.43 -10.56 7.46
N SER A 246 34.83 -11.37 6.58
CA SER A 246 33.75 -10.97 5.70
C SER A 246 32.36 -11.28 6.24
N GLN A 247 32.26 -12.06 7.31
CA GLN A 247 30.99 -12.46 7.92
C GLN A 247 30.66 -11.53 9.08
N THR A 248 29.94 -10.46 8.78
CA THR A 248 29.53 -9.47 9.79
C THR A 248 28.37 -10.00 10.62
N ASN A 249 28.51 -9.87 11.94
CA ASN A 249 27.47 -10.20 12.91
C ASN A 249 26.22 -9.31 12.71
N PRO A 250 25.02 -9.86 12.41
CA PRO A 250 23.82 -9.05 12.22
C PRO A 250 23.35 -8.33 13.47
N LEU A 251 23.79 -8.75 14.67
CA LEU A 251 23.47 -8.08 15.95
C LEU A 251 24.09 -6.69 16.06
N VAL A 252 25.07 -6.30 15.23
CA VAL A 252 25.61 -4.94 15.23
C VAL A 252 24.56 -3.87 14.94
N ASP A 253 23.49 -4.22 14.22
CA ASP A 253 22.37 -3.31 13.95
C ASP A 253 21.38 -3.22 15.13
N ASP A 254 21.46 -4.16 16.10
CA ASP A 254 20.62 -4.18 17.31
C ASP A 254 21.23 -3.42 18.49
N VAL A 255 22.49 -3.00 18.35
CA VAL A 255 23.13 -2.11 19.31
C VAL A 255 22.36 -0.78 19.34
N ASP A 256 22.10 -0.27 20.54
CA ASP A 256 21.34 0.95 20.70
C ASP A 256 22.02 2.14 20.00
N GLY A 257 21.26 2.83 19.17
CA GLY A 257 21.76 3.93 18.35
C GLY A 257 22.51 3.50 17.08
N ALA A 258 22.72 2.19 16.83
CA ALA A 258 23.42 1.73 15.63
C ALA A 258 22.64 1.99 14.35
N VAL A 259 21.34 1.73 14.32
CA VAL A 259 20.49 1.93 13.15
C VAL A 259 19.14 2.53 13.54
N LYS A 260 18.69 3.52 12.78
CA LYS A 260 17.35 4.09 12.87
C LYS A 260 16.81 4.36 11.47
N ASP A 261 15.76 3.63 11.09
CA ASP A 261 14.97 3.91 9.88
C ASP A 261 13.53 4.15 10.30
N ASN A 262 13.12 5.41 10.32
CA ASN A 262 11.80 5.80 10.78
C ASN A 262 11.05 6.59 9.72
N THR A 263 9.87 6.11 9.36
CA THR A 263 8.93 6.79 8.47
C THR A 263 7.71 7.25 9.25
N LYS A 264 7.42 8.55 9.22
CA LYS A 264 6.15 9.12 9.69
C LYS A 264 5.37 9.64 8.51
N ALA A 265 4.08 9.34 8.47
CA ALA A 265 3.20 9.82 7.43
C ALA A 265 1.86 10.26 8.00
N THR A 266 1.32 11.34 7.43
CA THR A 266 -0.04 11.80 7.65
C THR A 266 -0.78 11.83 6.32
N ARG A 267 -2.06 11.52 6.34
CA ARG A 267 -2.95 11.65 5.19
C ARG A 267 -4.25 12.29 5.64
N PHE A 268 -4.65 13.33 4.96
CA PHE A 268 -5.98 13.88 5.00
C PHE A 268 -6.65 13.55 3.66
N PHE A 269 -7.69 12.74 3.72
CA PHE A 269 -8.50 12.38 2.56
C PHE A 269 -9.95 12.72 2.84
N GLY A 270 -10.60 13.45 1.94
CA GLY A 270 -11.97 13.84 2.18
C GLY A 270 -12.71 14.27 0.93
N SER A 271 -14.03 14.27 1.03
CA SER A 271 -14.93 14.77 0.00
C SER A 271 -16.07 15.57 0.60
N LEU A 272 -16.48 16.59 -0.14
CA LEU A 272 -17.74 17.31 0.04
C LEU A 272 -18.60 17.07 -1.20
N TYR A 273 -19.88 16.79 -1.03
CA TYR A 273 -20.76 16.62 -2.16
C TYR A 273 -22.14 17.22 -1.90
N ALA A 274 -22.80 17.61 -2.97
CA ALA A 274 -24.18 18.02 -2.98
C ALA A 274 -24.94 17.25 -4.07
N ASN A 275 -26.11 16.71 -3.69
CA ASN A 275 -27.05 16.07 -4.59
C ASN A 275 -28.30 16.94 -4.62
N TRP A 276 -28.59 17.55 -5.78
CA TRP A 276 -29.73 18.42 -5.98
C TRP A 276 -30.69 17.82 -6.98
N ASN A 277 -31.84 17.35 -6.51
CA ASN A 277 -32.96 16.94 -7.36
C ASN A 277 -33.64 18.19 -7.91
N ILE A 278 -33.20 18.70 -9.07
CA ILE A 278 -33.75 19.90 -9.73
C ILE A 278 -35.23 19.66 -10.04
N THR A 279 -35.52 18.47 -10.54
CA THR A 279 -36.87 17.92 -10.67
C THR A 279 -36.88 16.48 -10.18
N LYS A 280 -38.05 15.81 -10.17
CA LYS A 280 -38.16 14.38 -9.84
C LYS A 280 -37.36 13.46 -10.77
N ASP A 281 -37.10 13.91 -12.00
CA ASP A 281 -36.44 13.15 -13.07
C ASP A 281 -35.02 13.66 -13.34
N LEU A 282 -34.59 14.81 -12.76
CA LEU A 282 -33.31 15.46 -13.05
C LEU A 282 -32.49 15.69 -11.76
N LEU A 283 -31.39 15.00 -11.62
CA LEU A 283 -30.44 15.09 -10.53
C LEU A 283 -29.15 15.79 -10.98
N PHE A 284 -28.73 16.82 -10.27
CA PHE A 284 -27.38 17.37 -10.35
C PHE A 284 -26.57 16.96 -9.13
N ARG A 285 -25.38 16.40 -9.35
CA ARG A 285 -24.43 16.07 -8.31
C ARG A 285 -23.12 16.79 -8.56
N THR A 286 -22.60 17.48 -7.53
CA THR A 286 -21.24 18.02 -7.51
C THR A 286 -20.47 17.38 -6.38
N THR A 287 -19.20 17.05 -6.61
CA THR A 287 -18.32 16.43 -5.62
C THR A 287 -16.94 17.07 -5.69
N LEU A 288 -16.46 17.60 -4.56
CA LEU A 288 -15.11 18.10 -4.39
C LEU A 288 -14.33 17.11 -3.49
N GLY A 289 -13.26 16.54 -4.00
CA GLY A 289 -12.37 15.64 -3.28
C GLY A 289 -11.01 16.26 -3.04
N VAL A 290 -10.43 15.97 -1.88
CA VAL A 290 -9.08 16.41 -1.49
C VAL A 290 -8.33 15.24 -0.90
N ASP A 291 -7.08 15.03 -1.34
CA ASP A 291 -6.14 14.05 -0.79
C ASP A 291 -4.79 14.73 -0.56
N VAL A 292 -4.39 14.86 0.70
CA VAL A 292 -3.09 15.44 1.07
C VAL A 292 -2.32 14.44 1.89
N ARG A 293 -1.13 14.11 1.44
CA ARG A 293 -0.20 13.18 2.10
C ARG A 293 1.09 13.91 2.39
N ASN A 294 1.57 13.73 3.60
CA ASN A 294 2.87 14.22 4.03
C ASN A 294 3.65 13.03 4.59
N LYS A 295 4.78 12.69 3.99
CA LYS A 295 5.64 11.58 4.38
C LYS A 295 7.04 12.09 4.65
N ARG A 296 7.57 11.79 5.85
CA ARG A 296 8.95 12.02 6.21
C ARG A 296 9.61 10.70 6.56
N ARG A 297 10.73 10.36 5.90
CA ARG A 297 11.63 9.28 6.29
C ARG A 297 12.93 9.87 6.82
N GLY A 298 13.41 9.34 7.92
CA GLY A 298 14.74 9.60 8.45
C GLY A 298 15.48 8.28 8.63
N TYR A 299 16.65 8.18 8.04
CA TYR A 299 17.53 7.03 8.15
C TYR A 299 18.89 7.43 8.72
N TYR A 300 19.39 6.60 9.59
CA TYR A 300 20.75 6.68 10.13
C TYR A 300 21.31 5.27 10.35
N CYS A 301 22.57 5.10 10.03
CA CYS A 301 23.34 3.96 10.47
C CYS A 301 24.73 4.37 10.93
N SER A 302 25.21 3.74 12.01
CA SER A 302 26.56 3.92 12.51
C SER A 302 27.61 3.28 11.60
N ALA A 303 28.86 3.69 11.71
CA ALA A 303 29.97 3.08 10.96
C ALA A 303 30.06 1.55 11.21
N ASN A 304 29.78 1.11 12.44
CA ASN A 304 29.86 -0.31 12.83
C ASN A 304 28.64 -1.14 12.42
N SER A 305 27.56 -0.52 11.93
CA SER A 305 26.38 -1.24 11.42
C SER A 305 26.70 -2.08 10.18
N LEU A 306 25.75 -2.92 9.79
CA LEU A 306 25.86 -3.68 8.54
C LEU A 306 26.01 -2.77 7.33
N ASP A 307 25.22 -1.70 7.25
CA ASP A 307 25.24 -0.75 6.13
C ASP A 307 26.42 0.23 6.20
N GLY A 308 26.94 0.51 7.38
CA GLY A 308 28.16 1.31 7.57
C GLY A 308 29.45 0.59 7.17
N GLU A 309 29.41 -0.73 7.10
CA GLU A 309 30.53 -1.62 6.66
C GLU A 309 31.84 -1.44 7.47
N GLY A 310 31.80 -0.86 8.65
CA GLY A 310 32.99 -0.50 9.43
C GLY A 310 33.72 0.73 8.91
N LYS A 311 33.12 1.51 7.99
CA LYS A 311 33.74 2.66 7.34
C LYS A 311 33.16 3.98 7.85
N ASP A 312 31.96 4.33 7.39
CA ASP A 312 31.34 5.61 7.67
C ASP A 312 29.89 5.43 8.13
N SER A 313 29.45 6.26 9.05
CA SER A 313 28.03 6.43 9.32
C SER A 313 27.34 7.02 8.11
N LYS A 314 26.07 6.66 7.91
CA LYS A 314 25.22 7.24 6.83
C LYS A 314 23.98 7.85 7.46
N SER A 315 23.56 8.98 6.94
CA SER A 315 22.31 9.61 7.36
C SER A 315 21.58 10.24 6.17
N LEU A 316 20.25 10.15 6.18
CA LEU A 316 19.40 10.82 5.21
C LEU A 316 18.08 11.26 5.84
N LYS A 317 17.47 12.25 5.20
CA LYS A 317 16.11 12.69 5.48
C LYS A 317 15.40 12.97 4.18
N GLU A 318 14.30 12.27 3.98
CA GLU A 318 13.41 12.44 2.84
C GLU A 318 12.10 13.08 3.30
N HIS A 319 11.58 13.99 2.50
CA HIS A 319 10.27 14.58 2.72
C HIS A 319 9.51 14.58 1.40
N THR A 320 8.30 14.05 1.42
CA THR A 320 7.40 14.01 0.27
C THR A 320 6.06 14.59 0.68
N ILE A 321 5.59 15.58 -0.09
CA ILE A 321 4.24 16.11 0.01
C ILE A 321 3.52 15.77 -1.29
N GLU A 322 2.41 15.05 -1.20
CA GLU A 322 1.52 14.78 -2.32
C GLU A 322 0.19 15.44 -2.05
N SER A 323 -0.33 16.20 -3.00
CA SER A 323 -1.66 16.77 -2.92
C SER A 323 -2.47 16.48 -4.17
N GLY A 324 -3.74 16.19 -4.00
CA GLY A 324 -4.70 15.93 -5.05
C GLY A 324 -6.01 16.66 -4.79
N ILE A 325 -6.55 17.32 -5.83
CA ILE A 325 -7.88 17.92 -5.81
C ILE A 325 -8.64 17.33 -7.00
N THR A 326 -9.84 16.83 -6.73
CA THR A 326 -10.77 16.34 -7.74
C THR A 326 -12.07 17.11 -7.64
N TRP A 327 -12.54 17.69 -8.74
CA TRP A 327 -13.86 18.30 -8.79
C TRP A 327 -14.66 17.68 -9.92
N GLU A 328 -15.78 17.06 -9.57
CA GLU A 328 -16.65 16.37 -10.51
C GLU A 328 -18.08 16.92 -10.46
N ASN A 329 -18.68 17.16 -11.61
CA ASN A 329 -20.04 17.61 -11.76
C ASN A 329 -20.76 16.67 -12.72
N VAL A 330 -21.92 16.14 -12.31
CA VAL A 330 -22.72 15.18 -13.08
C VAL A 330 -24.17 15.59 -13.07
N LEU A 331 -24.77 15.68 -14.25
CA LEU A 331 -26.20 15.87 -14.44
C LEU A 331 -26.79 14.55 -14.96
N THR A 332 -27.79 14.03 -14.27
CA THR A 332 -28.45 12.76 -14.62
C THR A 332 -29.94 13.00 -14.82
N TYR A 333 -30.46 12.64 -15.99
CA TYR A 333 -31.89 12.58 -16.29
C TYR A 333 -32.34 11.12 -16.34
N SER A 334 -33.36 10.75 -15.57
CA SER A 334 -33.91 9.39 -15.49
C SER A 334 -35.43 9.45 -15.70
N LYS A 335 -35.95 8.64 -16.64
CA LYS A 335 -37.36 8.63 -16.99
C LYS A 335 -37.82 7.21 -17.37
N ILE A 336 -38.93 6.80 -16.77
CA ILE A 336 -39.64 5.59 -17.17
C ILE A 336 -40.92 5.96 -17.93
N LEU A 337 -41.07 5.45 -19.15
CA LEU A 337 -42.24 5.69 -20.04
C LEU A 337 -42.76 4.33 -20.49
N GLY A 338 -43.75 3.79 -19.78
CA GLY A 338 -44.26 2.44 -20.02
C GLY A 338 -43.16 1.38 -19.85
N GLU A 339 -42.83 0.63 -20.90
CA GLU A 339 -41.77 -0.39 -20.88
C GLU A 339 -40.36 0.16 -21.19
N HIS A 340 -40.22 1.46 -21.38
CA HIS A 340 -38.98 2.15 -21.70
C HIS A 340 -38.41 2.83 -20.46
N ASP A 341 -37.18 2.47 -20.04
CA ASP A 341 -36.43 3.11 -18.96
C ASP A 341 -35.18 3.76 -19.56
N PHE A 342 -35.11 5.09 -19.44
CA PHE A 342 -34.01 5.91 -19.92
C PHE A 342 -33.26 6.53 -18.77
N GLN A 343 -31.93 6.42 -18.80
CA GLN A 343 -31.05 7.20 -17.97
C GLN A 343 -29.96 7.82 -18.84
N ILE A 344 -29.90 9.13 -18.86
CA ILE A 344 -28.91 9.91 -19.61
C ILE A 344 -28.13 10.73 -18.61
N MET A 345 -26.79 10.63 -18.65
CA MET A 345 -25.93 11.46 -17.80
C MET A 345 -24.85 12.14 -18.64
N GLY A 346 -24.52 13.36 -18.23
CA GLY A 346 -23.38 14.10 -18.72
C GLY A 346 -22.62 14.74 -17.57
N GLY A 347 -21.32 14.88 -17.71
CA GLY A 347 -20.53 15.43 -16.61
C GLY A 347 -19.16 15.93 -17.03
N THR A 348 -18.53 16.63 -16.08
CA THR A 348 -17.16 17.13 -16.15
C THR A 348 -16.38 16.68 -14.95
N SER A 349 -15.09 16.45 -15.13
CA SER A 349 -14.17 16.13 -14.03
C SER A 349 -12.87 16.90 -14.24
N THR A 350 -12.38 17.56 -13.18
CA THR A 350 -11.07 18.19 -13.16
C THR A 350 -10.26 17.61 -12.04
N ILE A 351 -9.03 17.21 -12.34
CA ILE A 351 -8.10 16.64 -11.37
C ILE A 351 -6.80 17.44 -11.45
N TYR A 352 -6.33 17.86 -10.29
CA TYR A 352 -4.99 18.42 -10.10
C TYR A 352 -4.26 17.56 -9.09
N LYS A 353 -3.01 17.17 -9.42
CA LYS A 353 -2.11 16.48 -8.50
C LYS A 353 -0.77 17.18 -8.49
N SER A 354 -0.14 17.25 -7.35
CA SER A 354 1.25 17.67 -7.21
C SER A 354 2.00 16.75 -6.26
N LYS A 355 3.28 16.55 -6.56
CA LYS A 355 4.22 15.81 -5.72
C LYS A 355 5.49 16.60 -5.60
N GLU A 356 5.77 17.07 -4.39
CA GLU A 356 7.02 17.73 -4.03
C GLU A 356 7.87 16.75 -3.21
N TYR A 357 9.13 16.63 -3.61
CA TYR A 357 10.09 15.75 -2.97
C TYR A 357 11.35 16.52 -2.62
N THR A 358 11.91 16.23 -1.44
CA THR A 358 13.20 16.73 -0.99
C THR A 358 13.97 15.63 -0.30
N LEU A 359 15.24 15.47 -0.64
CA LEU A 359 16.19 14.56 -0.02
C LEU A 359 17.41 15.35 0.41
N ALA A 360 17.88 15.10 1.63
CA ALA A 360 19.22 15.45 2.05
C ALA A 360 19.89 14.22 2.66
N SER A 361 21.13 13.95 2.30
CA SER A 361 21.90 12.79 2.80
C SER A 361 23.37 13.10 2.93
N GLY A 362 24.11 12.23 3.60
CA GLY A 362 25.56 12.30 3.72
C GLY A 362 26.13 11.17 4.57
N LYS A 363 27.45 11.15 4.67
CA LYS A 363 28.24 10.17 5.40
C LYS A 363 29.20 10.83 6.39
N GLY A 364 29.76 10.02 7.31
CA GLY A 364 30.82 10.45 8.20
C GLY A 364 30.35 11.48 9.22
N GLN A 365 29.24 11.24 9.88
CA GLN A 365 28.70 12.10 10.95
C GLN A 365 29.68 12.12 12.12
N THR A 366 30.06 13.32 12.57
CA THR A 366 31.01 13.51 13.68
C THR A 366 30.45 13.01 15.03
N TYR A 367 29.12 13.13 15.22
CA TYR A 367 28.46 12.72 16.45
C TYR A 367 27.19 11.90 16.12
N GLY A 368 27.24 10.60 16.35
CA GLY A 368 26.17 9.65 16.02
C GLY A 368 24.86 9.87 16.77
N GLY A 369 24.87 10.51 17.93
CA GLY A 369 23.66 10.83 18.71
C GLY A 369 22.68 11.75 18.01
N ASN A 370 23.11 12.49 16.98
CA ASN A 370 22.23 13.31 16.15
C ASN A 370 21.36 12.49 15.21
N ILE A 371 21.73 11.24 14.95
CA ILE A 371 21.10 10.35 13.94
C ILE A 371 20.83 11.10 12.62
N TYR A 372 19.56 11.24 12.17
CA TYR A 372 19.18 11.99 10.98
C TYR A 372 18.63 13.41 11.30
N HIS A 373 18.79 13.91 12.52
CA HIS A 373 18.24 15.22 12.90
C HIS A 373 19.17 16.38 12.56
N ASN A 374 20.47 16.15 12.46
CA ASN A 374 21.45 17.16 12.04
C ASN A 374 22.32 16.63 10.90
N LEU A 375 21.85 16.77 9.67
CA LEU A 375 22.58 16.34 8.48
C LEU A 375 23.78 17.23 8.14
N ALA A 376 23.84 18.46 8.67
CA ALA A 376 24.97 19.35 8.50
C ALA A 376 26.25 18.83 9.17
N SER A 377 26.14 17.84 10.11
CA SER A 377 27.29 17.19 10.72
C SER A 377 27.94 16.10 9.87
N ASN A 378 27.38 15.77 8.71
CA ASN A 378 28.02 14.88 7.74
C ASN A 378 29.24 15.56 7.10
N THR A 379 30.34 14.84 7.01
CA THR A 379 31.60 15.38 6.50
C THR A 379 31.96 14.88 5.09
N LYS A 380 31.22 13.87 4.60
CA LYS A 380 31.48 13.20 3.32
C LYS A 380 30.19 13.01 2.52
N GLU A 381 30.30 13.03 1.21
CA GLU A 381 29.24 12.69 0.25
C GLU A 381 27.91 13.37 0.58
N VAL A 382 27.96 14.66 0.91
CA VAL A 382 26.72 15.43 1.16
C VAL A 382 25.99 15.64 -0.15
N MET A 383 24.73 15.22 -0.18
CA MET A 383 23.85 15.31 -1.36
C MET A 383 22.51 15.96 -0.96
N ILE A 384 22.03 16.83 -1.81
CA ILE A 384 20.67 17.40 -1.73
C ILE A 384 20.02 17.20 -3.09
N ASP A 385 18.79 16.73 -3.09
CA ASP A 385 17.97 16.52 -4.28
C ASP A 385 16.54 16.97 -4.02
N SER A 386 15.89 17.52 -5.06
CA SER A 386 14.49 17.92 -4.96
C SER A 386 13.84 18.00 -6.34
N TYR A 387 12.53 17.73 -6.38
CA TYR A 387 11.72 17.94 -7.58
C TYR A 387 10.26 18.26 -7.23
N LEU A 388 9.59 18.89 -8.18
CA LEU A 388 8.15 19.12 -8.18
C LEU A 388 7.54 18.55 -9.47
N ASN A 389 6.61 17.64 -9.33
CA ASN A 389 5.83 17.10 -10.44
C ASN A 389 4.37 17.55 -10.28
N GLU A 390 3.78 18.04 -11.37
CA GLU A 390 2.38 18.44 -11.42
C GLU A 390 1.65 17.73 -12.56
N GLU A 391 0.43 17.28 -12.27
CA GLU A 391 -0.48 16.67 -13.25
C GLU A 391 -1.82 17.38 -13.22
N LYS A 392 -2.34 17.75 -14.41
CA LYS A 392 -3.66 18.34 -14.60
C LYS A 392 -4.44 17.51 -15.61
N LEU A 393 -5.64 17.10 -15.25
CA LEU A 393 -6.53 16.35 -16.11
C LEU A 393 -7.90 17.05 -16.15
N ALA A 394 -8.40 17.32 -17.34
CA ALA A 394 -9.75 17.81 -17.57
C ALA A 394 -10.51 16.80 -18.42
N SER A 395 -11.76 16.52 -18.04
CA SER A 395 -12.54 15.49 -18.69
C SER A 395 -13.98 15.91 -18.90
N PHE A 396 -14.54 15.50 -20.04
CA PHE A 396 -15.96 15.60 -20.38
C PHE A 396 -16.47 14.21 -20.70
N PHE A 397 -17.61 13.84 -20.15
CA PHE A 397 -18.16 12.50 -20.38
C PHE A 397 -19.67 12.49 -20.45
N GLY A 398 -20.20 11.52 -21.19
CA GLY A 398 -21.61 11.24 -21.29
C GLY A 398 -21.90 9.76 -21.37
N ARG A 399 -23.04 9.34 -20.84
CA ARG A 399 -23.52 7.96 -20.89
C ARG A 399 -25.02 7.93 -21.07
N VAL A 400 -25.47 7.00 -21.89
CA VAL A 400 -26.88 6.65 -22.06
C VAL A 400 -27.05 5.20 -21.64
N ASN A 401 -27.97 4.96 -20.71
CA ASN A 401 -28.47 3.63 -20.39
C ASN A 401 -29.94 3.58 -20.81
N TYR A 402 -30.30 2.59 -21.62
CA TYR A 402 -31.65 2.36 -22.06
C TYR A 402 -32.05 0.91 -21.79
N LYS A 403 -33.20 0.70 -21.15
CA LYS A 403 -33.78 -0.62 -20.95
C LYS A 403 -35.16 -0.66 -21.61
N PHE A 404 -35.41 -1.74 -22.33
CA PHE A 404 -36.69 -2.02 -22.93
C PHE A 404 -37.28 -3.32 -22.36
N MET A 405 -38.53 -3.27 -21.89
CA MET A 405 -39.24 -4.38 -21.27
C MET A 405 -38.47 -5.06 -20.12
N ASP A 406 -37.50 -4.34 -19.50
CA ASP A 406 -36.55 -4.86 -18.50
C ASP A 406 -35.73 -6.09 -18.99
N ARG A 407 -35.72 -6.38 -20.29
CA ARG A 407 -35.05 -7.51 -20.97
C ARG A 407 -33.87 -7.10 -21.80
N TYR A 408 -34.01 -6.06 -22.59
CA TYR A 408 -33.00 -5.57 -23.54
C TYR A 408 -32.37 -4.31 -22.99
N ILE A 409 -31.06 -4.35 -22.79
CA ILE A 409 -30.32 -3.27 -22.15
C ILE A 409 -29.24 -2.79 -23.10
N LEU A 410 -29.24 -1.49 -23.42
CA LEU A 410 -28.20 -0.80 -24.17
C LEU A 410 -27.49 0.20 -23.25
N THR A 411 -26.18 0.19 -23.25
CA THR A 411 -25.34 1.22 -22.62
C THR A 411 -24.39 1.76 -23.68
N ALA A 412 -24.35 3.07 -23.87
CA ALA A 412 -23.37 3.75 -24.70
C ALA A 412 -22.71 4.88 -23.89
N SER A 413 -21.41 5.06 -24.01
CA SER A 413 -20.70 6.18 -23.38
C SER A 413 -19.58 6.72 -24.24
N LEU A 414 -19.31 8.02 -24.07
CA LEU A 414 -18.18 8.71 -24.66
C LEU A 414 -17.52 9.54 -23.56
N ARG A 415 -16.20 9.49 -23.50
CA ARG A 415 -15.39 10.33 -22.63
C ARG A 415 -14.26 10.96 -23.43
N ALA A 416 -13.97 12.22 -23.15
CA ALA A 416 -12.83 12.97 -23.66
C ALA A 416 -11.97 13.41 -22.48
N ASP A 417 -10.69 13.03 -22.46
CA ASP A 417 -9.72 13.40 -21.42
C ASP A 417 -8.60 14.23 -22.02
N GLY A 418 -8.35 15.40 -21.45
CA GLY A 418 -7.21 16.25 -21.74
C GLY A 418 -6.20 16.22 -20.61
N SER A 419 -4.97 15.76 -20.89
CA SER A 419 -3.90 15.60 -19.90
C SER A 419 -2.74 16.56 -20.13
N SER A 420 -2.22 17.20 -19.06
CA SER A 420 -1.02 18.03 -19.14
C SER A 420 0.26 17.24 -19.40
N LEU A 421 0.26 15.92 -19.14
CA LEU A 421 1.41 15.04 -19.32
C LEU A 421 1.66 14.67 -20.80
N LEU A 422 0.67 14.87 -21.67
CA LEU A 422 0.78 14.53 -23.08
C LEU A 422 1.32 15.69 -23.89
N ALA A 423 2.02 15.36 -24.98
CA ALA A 423 2.65 16.34 -25.88
C ALA A 423 1.63 17.33 -26.48
N ASP A 424 2.12 18.53 -26.81
CA ASP A 424 1.32 19.54 -27.47
C ASP A 424 0.75 19.01 -28.79
N GLY A 425 -0.51 19.33 -29.08
CA GLY A 425 -1.26 18.80 -30.21
C GLY A 425 -1.88 17.41 -29.99
N HIS A 426 -1.49 16.67 -28.94
CA HIS A 426 -1.98 15.32 -28.63
C HIS A 426 -2.55 15.20 -27.20
N LYS A 427 -2.90 16.32 -26.58
CA LYS A 427 -3.36 16.35 -25.17
C LYS A 427 -4.71 15.68 -24.93
N TRP A 428 -5.53 15.50 -25.96
CA TRP A 428 -6.87 14.95 -25.86
C TRP A 428 -6.96 13.51 -26.37
N GLY A 429 -7.55 12.63 -25.54
CA GLY A 429 -7.91 11.27 -25.87
C GLY A 429 -9.43 11.07 -25.81
N TYR A 430 -10.00 10.22 -26.68
CA TYR A 430 -11.43 9.92 -26.75
C TYR A 430 -11.65 8.43 -26.48
N PHE A 431 -12.62 8.12 -25.63
CA PHE A 431 -12.88 6.77 -25.12
C PHE A 431 -14.36 6.40 -25.30
N PRO A 432 -14.75 5.95 -26.52
CA PRO A 432 -16.10 5.48 -26.78
C PRO A 432 -16.29 4.07 -26.20
N SER A 433 -17.52 3.75 -25.78
CA SER A 433 -17.90 2.38 -25.45
C SER A 433 -19.37 2.10 -25.71
N VAL A 434 -19.67 0.84 -26.03
CA VAL A 434 -21.02 0.34 -26.20
C VAL A 434 -21.14 -1.06 -25.57
N ALA A 435 -22.26 -1.33 -24.92
CA ALA A 435 -22.61 -2.65 -24.42
C ALA A 435 -24.09 -2.92 -24.64
N VAL A 436 -24.40 -4.14 -25.05
CA VAL A 436 -25.78 -4.66 -25.14
C VAL A 436 -25.89 -5.86 -24.20
N ALA A 437 -27.04 -5.98 -23.53
CA ALA A 437 -27.32 -7.15 -22.72
C ALA A 437 -28.77 -7.60 -22.91
N TRP A 438 -28.95 -8.92 -22.89
CA TRP A 438 -30.23 -9.58 -23.01
C TRP A 438 -30.46 -10.47 -21.77
N ARG A 439 -31.51 -10.16 -21.02
CA ARG A 439 -31.96 -10.97 -19.87
C ARG A 439 -32.88 -12.08 -20.41
N MET A 440 -32.29 -13.21 -20.78
CA MET A 440 -32.98 -14.34 -21.42
C MET A 440 -33.97 -15.01 -20.47
N ASN A 441 -33.69 -14.98 -19.14
CA ASN A 441 -34.61 -15.52 -18.14
C ASN A 441 -35.97 -14.81 -18.10
N GLU A 442 -36.08 -13.59 -18.61
CA GLU A 442 -37.34 -12.83 -18.67
C GLU A 442 -38.17 -13.15 -19.90
N GLU A 443 -37.65 -13.96 -20.81
CA GLU A 443 -38.39 -14.36 -22.03
C GLU A 443 -39.44 -15.43 -21.74
N SER A 444 -40.55 -15.38 -22.46
CA SER A 444 -41.67 -16.28 -22.27
C SER A 444 -41.32 -17.76 -22.44
N PHE A 445 -40.33 -18.08 -23.27
CA PHE A 445 -39.87 -19.45 -23.52
C PHE A 445 -38.99 -20.02 -22.40
N LEU A 446 -38.47 -19.18 -21.45
CA LEU A 446 -37.71 -19.61 -20.31
C LEU A 446 -38.45 -19.43 -18.95
N LYS A 447 -39.62 -18.77 -18.96
CA LYS A 447 -40.41 -18.55 -17.72
C LYS A 447 -40.94 -19.83 -17.05
N GLY A 448 -40.88 -20.98 -17.74
CA GLY A 448 -41.29 -22.29 -17.17
C GLY A 448 -40.16 -23.05 -16.47
N PHE A 449 -38.94 -22.51 -16.42
CA PHE A 449 -37.78 -23.14 -15.75
C PHE A 449 -37.52 -22.46 -14.42
N ASP A 450 -38.21 -22.92 -13.35
CA ASP A 450 -38.12 -22.34 -12.01
C ASP A 450 -36.71 -22.43 -11.38
N GLU A 451 -35.87 -23.37 -11.85
CA GLU A 451 -34.49 -23.52 -11.42
C GLU A 451 -33.55 -22.45 -12.01
N LEU A 452 -34.01 -21.73 -13.07
CA LEU A 452 -33.20 -20.71 -13.76
C LEU A 452 -33.50 -19.32 -13.20
N SER A 453 -32.82 -18.92 -12.14
CA SER A 453 -33.00 -17.64 -11.47
C SER A 453 -32.46 -16.44 -12.26
N ASN A 454 -31.39 -16.61 -13.05
CA ASN A 454 -30.79 -15.53 -13.85
C ASN A 454 -29.98 -16.08 -15.03
N LEU A 455 -30.36 -15.70 -16.26
CA LEU A 455 -29.60 -15.97 -17.47
C LEU A 455 -29.50 -14.68 -18.29
N LYS A 456 -28.27 -14.12 -18.38
CA LYS A 456 -27.99 -12.86 -19.07
C LYS A 456 -26.83 -13.00 -20.04
N LEU A 457 -27.09 -12.73 -21.30
CA LEU A 457 -26.05 -12.59 -22.30
C LEU A 457 -25.63 -11.12 -22.39
N ARG A 458 -24.33 -10.85 -22.39
CA ARG A 458 -23.78 -9.50 -22.54
C ARG A 458 -22.63 -9.46 -23.53
N LEU A 459 -22.68 -8.51 -24.45
CA LEU A 459 -21.62 -8.17 -25.38
C LEU A 459 -21.20 -6.72 -25.11
N SER A 460 -19.91 -6.45 -25.11
CA SER A 460 -19.42 -5.10 -24.90
C SER A 460 -18.13 -4.84 -25.67
N TRP A 461 -18.01 -3.61 -26.15
CA TRP A 461 -16.81 -3.07 -26.77
C TRP A 461 -16.52 -1.70 -26.17
N GLY A 462 -15.24 -1.33 -26.09
CA GLY A 462 -14.86 -0.01 -25.61
C GLY A 462 -13.35 0.21 -25.67
N GLU A 463 -12.98 1.47 -25.75
CA GLU A 463 -11.60 1.92 -25.70
C GLU A 463 -11.28 2.50 -24.33
N SER A 464 -10.08 2.22 -23.84
CA SER A 464 -9.52 2.80 -22.62
C SER A 464 -8.06 3.15 -22.87
N GLY A 465 -7.60 4.22 -22.27
CA GLY A 465 -6.23 4.70 -22.39
C GLY A 465 -5.48 4.68 -21.09
N GLN A 466 -4.18 4.98 -21.17
CA GLN A 466 -3.31 5.19 -20.00
C GLN A 466 -2.50 6.47 -20.21
N SER A 467 -2.60 7.41 -19.27
CA SER A 467 -1.83 8.65 -19.26
C SER A 467 -0.65 8.63 -18.27
N ALA A 468 -0.50 7.55 -17.50
CA ALA A 468 0.61 7.40 -16.57
C ALA A 468 1.90 7.10 -17.36
N ILE A 469 2.64 8.14 -17.68
CA ILE A 469 4.00 8.07 -18.19
C ILE A 469 4.90 8.49 -17.03
N ASP A 470 5.82 7.59 -16.63
CA ASP A 470 6.88 7.97 -15.68
C ASP A 470 7.79 8.98 -16.39
N THR A 471 7.76 10.23 -15.93
CA THR A 471 8.61 11.33 -16.41
C THR A 471 9.82 11.48 -15.53
#